data_9833459807e8492c5143b4def6a174ec
#
_entry.id   9833459807e8492c5143b4def6a174ec
#
_cell.length_a   1.000
_cell.length_b   1.000
_cell.length_c   1.000
_cell.angle_alpha   90.00
_cell.angle_beta   90.00
_cell.angle_gamma   90.00
#
_symmetry.space_group_name_H-M   'P 1'
#
loop_
_entity.id
_entity.type
_entity.pdbx_description
1 polymer ?
#
loop_
_entity_poly.entity_id
_entity_poly.type
_entity_poly.pdbx_seq_one_letter_code
_entity_poly.pdbx_strand_id
1 'polypeptide(L)'
;MKKQLALTIVLVMALVAVLAACGKGNNNESSPSSSAAVSESASPSAPASASASASASPSASSAAAGEALTINQALPDKEILSKGPDGEAAVSAKTLSLSADDIEKIKAGHYKAAIAMHYAGNDWSTAQIKGLQAAFAKMGIEVIATTDANFKSEKQVSDIETILSKKPDVIVSIPVDPVSTADAYKKAAAAGVKLVFMDNKPNGLQAGKDYVSVVSADNYGNGVESANIMAKAIGESGEIGMIYHDADFFVTKQRTDAFEKTIKEKYPNIKLIDKGGITGPNDGEKVASALLTKHPNLKGLFVVWDVPAEGALAAARSAGRNDLVITTIDLGTNVALDIASGGMIKGLGAQLPYDQGTAEAILAGYALLGKQTSSYYAVPALPVTKENILDAWKTVYGSDAPSSIQDAAKK
;
A
#
# COMPACT_ATOMS: atom_id res chain seq x y z
N MET A 1 -9.23 59.81 -10.66
CA MET A 1 -9.29 60.51 -9.37
C MET A 1 -9.00 59.50 -8.30
N LYS A 2 -7.74 59.28 -7.90
CA LYS A 2 -7.00 59.89 -6.81
C LYS A 2 -7.72 59.78 -5.45
N LYS A 3 -7.21 58.91 -4.60
CA LYS A 3 -6.62 59.09 -3.26
C LYS A 3 -6.66 57.72 -2.54
N GLN A 4 -5.59 57.01 -2.23
CA GLN A 4 -4.56 57.18 -1.18
C GLN A 4 -5.13 57.29 0.21
N LEU A 5 -4.72 56.37 1.07
CA LEU A 5 -4.04 56.59 2.38
C LEU A 5 -4.20 55.28 3.20
N ALA A 6 -3.23 54.60 3.57
CA ALA A 6 -2.06 54.68 4.47
C ALA A 6 -2.34 53.81 5.71
N LEU A 7 -1.56 52.78 5.89
CA LEU A 7 -0.49 52.53 6.89
C LEU A 7 -0.88 52.71 8.36
N THR A 8 -0.91 51.64 9.13
CA THR A 8 -0.37 51.69 10.51
C THR A 8 0.21 50.32 10.94
N ILE A 9 1.53 50.27 11.03
CA ILE A 9 2.34 49.26 11.69
C ILE A 9 2.23 49.52 13.20
N VAL A 10 1.98 48.50 14.01
CA VAL A 10 2.35 48.51 15.41
C VAL A 10 3.09 47.21 15.76
N LEU A 11 4.37 47.39 15.92
CA LEU A 11 5.36 46.48 16.49
C LEU A 11 5.23 46.52 18.01
N VAL A 12 5.04 45.38 18.67
CA VAL A 12 5.35 45.24 20.11
C VAL A 12 6.24 44.01 20.28
N MET A 13 7.54 44.29 20.46
CA MET A 13 8.48 43.41 21.12
C MET A 13 8.29 43.52 22.64
N ALA A 14 8.26 42.42 23.34
CA ALA A 14 8.63 42.36 24.74
C ALA A 14 9.38 41.05 25.02
N LEU A 15 10.63 41.25 25.32
CA LEU A 15 11.68 40.39 25.82
C LEU A 15 11.53 40.25 27.35
N VAL A 16 11.72 39.08 27.98
CA VAL A 16 12.31 38.84 29.31
C VAL A 16 12.61 37.35 29.42
N ALA A 17 13.72 36.92 29.45
CA ALA A 17 14.93 36.54 30.13
C ALA A 17 14.72 35.71 31.44
N VAL A 18 15.23 34.48 31.38
CA VAL A 18 16.15 33.75 32.28
C VAL A 18 15.89 33.79 33.79
N LEU A 19 15.77 32.60 34.37
CA LEU A 19 16.46 32.29 35.63
C LEU A 19 16.71 30.77 35.73
N ALA A 20 18.00 30.47 35.78
CA ALA A 20 18.58 29.19 36.16
C ALA A 20 18.59 29.06 37.68
N ALA A 21 18.34 27.86 38.19
CA ALA A 21 18.78 27.51 39.56
C ALA A 21 19.22 26.04 39.58
N CYS A 22 20.49 25.88 39.91
CA CYS A 22 21.18 24.64 40.24
C CYS A 22 20.66 24.03 41.56
N GLY A 23 20.59 22.72 41.61
CA GLY A 23 20.47 21.94 42.85
C GLY A 23 21.23 20.63 42.72
N LYS A 24 22.32 20.54 43.44
CA LYS A 24 23.37 19.54 43.49
C LYS A 24 23.12 18.55 44.63
N GLY A 25 23.53 17.31 44.52
CA GLY A 25 23.74 16.36 45.62
C GLY A 25 23.20 14.96 45.31
N ASN A 26 23.88 13.97 45.35
CA ASN A 26 25.14 13.37 45.67
C ASN A 26 24.87 11.89 46.02
N ASN A 27 25.66 11.00 45.40
CA ASN A 27 26.26 9.74 45.88
C ASN A 27 25.43 8.68 46.64
N ASN A 28 25.49 7.40 46.24
CA ASN A 28 26.48 6.39 46.58
C ASN A 28 26.03 5.04 45.99
N GLU A 29 26.87 4.40 45.19
CA GLU A 29 27.66 3.19 45.45
C GLU A 29 26.97 2.02 46.16
N SER A 30 26.91 0.87 45.46
CA SER A 30 27.80 -0.27 45.69
C SER A 30 27.37 -1.51 44.88
N SER A 31 28.28 -2.00 44.07
CA SER A 31 28.43 -3.46 43.79
C SER A 31 29.12 -4.10 45.00
N PRO A 32 29.06 -5.44 45.20
CA PRO A 32 29.94 -6.36 44.53
C PRO A 32 29.34 -7.77 44.22
N SER A 33 29.73 -8.42 43.16
CA SER A 33 30.75 -9.45 42.99
C SER A 33 30.70 -10.69 43.93
N SER A 34 30.61 -11.85 43.28
CA SER A 34 31.44 -13.06 43.48
C SER A 34 30.70 -14.25 42.83
N SER A 35 31.21 -14.92 41.81
CA SER A 35 32.42 -15.72 41.76
C SER A 35 32.18 -17.17 42.19
N ALA A 36 32.66 -18.07 41.31
CA ALA A 36 33.15 -19.45 41.51
C ALA A 36 32.12 -20.56 41.29
N ALA A 37 32.41 -21.64 40.69
CA ALA A 37 33.51 -22.23 39.94
C ALA A 37 33.22 -23.77 39.85
N VAL A 38 33.53 -24.31 38.65
CA VAL A 38 34.23 -25.58 38.40
C VAL A 38 33.74 -26.90 39.00
N SER A 39 33.51 -27.89 38.14
CA SER A 39 34.14 -29.22 38.08
C SER A 39 33.48 -30.03 36.96
N GLU A 40 34.07 -30.34 35.89
CA GLU A 40 34.99 -31.42 35.48
C GLU A 40 34.61 -32.84 35.94
N SER A 41 34.53 -33.72 34.94
CA SER A 41 35.12 -35.05 34.82
C SER A 41 34.15 -36.05 34.21
N ALA A 42 34.39 -36.69 33.18
CA ALA A 42 35.30 -37.64 32.59
C ALA A 42 34.52 -38.63 31.72
N SER A 43 35.01 -38.82 30.52
CA SER A 43 34.86 -40.08 29.73
C SER A 43 35.54 -41.27 30.44
N PRO A 44 35.32 -42.56 30.08
CA PRO A 44 35.69 -43.09 28.77
C PRO A 44 34.93 -44.34 28.26
N SER A 45 35.31 -44.71 27.04
CA SER A 45 35.52 -46.05 26.48
C SER A 45 34.49 -46.65 25.54
N ALA A 46 34.92 -46.74 24.27
CA ALA A 46 34.49 -47.74 23.29
C ALA A 46 35.09 -49.15 23.59
N PRO A 47 34.62 -50.21 22.91
CA PRO A 47 35.21 -50.60 21.63
C PRO A 47 34.27 -51.29 20.62
N ALA A 48 34.47 -51.01 19.36
CA ALA A 48 34.99 -51.81 18.23
C ALA A 48 34.20 -52.98 17.65
N SER A 49 34.14 -52.93 16.31
CA SER A 49 34.18 -54.01 15.26
C SER A 49 32.82 -54.53 14.78
N ALA A 50 32.50 -54.61 13.50
CA ALA A 50 33.22 -54.83 12.27
C ALA A 50 32.30 -54.72 11.04
N SER A 51 32.86 -54.27 9.96
CA SER A 51 32.70 -54.65 8.55
C SER A 51 31.39 -55.19 7.98
N ALA A 52 30.86 -54.46 6.95
CA ALA A 52 30.65 -55.07 5.63
C ALA A 52 30.45 -53.99 4.57
N SER A 53 31.26 -54.03 3.56
CA SER A 53 31.18 -53.29 2.28
C SER A 53 29.85 -53.49 1.56
N ALA A 54 29.27 -52.36 1.12
CA ALA A 54 28.49 -52.36 -0.11
C ALA A 54 28.69 -51.00 -0.76
N SER A 55 29.38 -51.02 -1.89
CA SER A 55 29.57 -49.95 -2.83
C SER A 55 28.20 -49.51 -3.37
N ALA A 56 27.76 -48.29 -3.01
CA ALA A 56 26.71 -47.59 -3.73
C ALA A 56 27.29 -46.26 -4.18
N SER A 57 27.31 -46.06 -5.48
CA SER A 57 27.65 -44.81 -6.13
C SER A 57 26.93 -43.64 -5.46
N PRO A 58 27.55 -42.47 -5.30
CA PRO A 58 26.84 -41.30 -4.82
C PRO A 58 25.88 -40.87 -5.88
N SER A 59 24.61 -41.15 -5.65
CA SER A 59 23.51 -40.44 -6.28
C SER A 59 23.73 -38.97 -5.97
N ALA A 60 23.94 -38.14 -6.98
CA ALA A 60 24.03 -36.71 -6.83
C ALA A 60 22.78 -36.25 -6.04
N SER A 61 22.99 -35.83 -4.80
CA SER A 61 22.01 -35.12 -4.02
C SER A 61 21.61 -33.91 -4.86
N SER A 62 20.40 -33.93 -5.44
CA SER A 62 19.82 -32.74 -5.98
C SER A 62 19.76 -31.74 -4.82
N ALA A 63 20.62 -30.72 -4.87
CA ALA A 63 20.47 -29.57 -4.00
C ALA A 63 19.01 -29.16 -4.11
N ALA A 64 18.32 -29.06 -2.99
CA ALA A 64 16.93 -28.61 -2.97
C ALA A 64 16.87 -27.29 -3.73
N ALA A 65 16.26 -27.33 -4.91
CA ALA A 65 16.06 -26.11 -5.70
C ALA A 65 15.34 -25.12 -4.80
N GLY A 66 15.96 -23.96 -4.54
CA GLY A 66 15.37 -22.92 -3.72
C GLY A 66 13.98 -22.56 -4.25
N GLU A 67 13.12 -22.12 -3.36
CA GLU A 67 11.74 -21.77 -3.71
C GLU A 67 11.69 -20.52 -4.62
N ALA A 68 10.90 -20.59 -5.68
CA ALA A 68 10.67 -19.44 -6.57
C ALA A 68 10.02 -18.29 -5.80
N LEU A 69 10.32 -17.05 -6.19
CA LEU A 69 9.64 -15.86 -5.69
C LEU A 69 8.45 -15.55 -6.59
N THR A 70 7.26 -15.62 -6.03
CA THR A 70 5.99 -15.29 -6.68
C THR A 70 5.12 -14.46 -5.74
N ILE A 71 4.06 -13.84 -6.25
CA ILE A 71 2.96 -13.37 -5.43
C ILE A 71 2.12 -14.56 -4.94
N ASN A 72 1.13 -14.31 -4.10
CA ASN A 72 0.20 -15.32 -3.61
C ASN A 72 -0.50 -16.04 -4.79
N GLN A 73 -0.20 -17.31 -5.03
CA GLN A 73 -0.80 -18.10 -6.11
C GLN A 73 -2.23 -18.56 -5.82
N ALA A 74 -2.70 -18.48 -4.55
CA ALA A 74 -4.08 -18.80 -4.16
C ALA A 74 -5.09 -17.70 -4.49
N LEU A 75 -4.62 -16.53 -4.97
CA LEU A 75 -5.52 -15.47 -5.43
C LEU A 75 -6.44 -15.97 -6.54
N PRO A 76 -7.72 -15.53 -6.58
CA PRO A 76 -8.66 -15.98 -7.60
C PRO A 76 -8.21 -15.61 -9.01
N ASP A 77 -8.46 -16.51 -9.97
CA ASP A 77 -8.27 -16.25 -11.39
C ASP A 77 -9.48 -15.48 -11.93
N LYS A 78 -9.58 -14.19 -11.57
CA LYS A 78 -10.59 -13.28 -12.09
C LYS A 78 -10.04 -12.49 -13.27
N GLU A 79 -10.94 -12.16 -14.21
CA GLU A 79 -10.65 -11.16 -15.23
C GLU A 79 -10.31 -9.83 -14.57
N ILE A 80 -9.24 -9.20 -15.01
CA ILE A 80 -8.83 -7.87 -14.56
C ILE A 80 -9.50 -6.85 -15.48
N LEU A 81 -10.37 -6.03 -14.92
CA LEU A 81 -11.16 -5.05 -15.67
C LEU A 81 -10.44 -3.73 -15.87
N SER A 82 -9.44 -3.45 -15.05
CA SER A 82 -8.61 -2.25 -15.16
C SER A 82 -7.77 -2.27 -16.42
N LYS A 83 -7.56 -1.07 -16.97
CA LYS A 83 -6.57 -0.82 -18.02
C LYS A 83 -5.42 -0.02 -17.44
N GLY A 84 -4.26 -0.12 -18.05
CA GLY A 84 -3.12 0.69 -17.68
C GLY A 84 -3.25 2.16 -18.05
N PRO A 85 -2.30 3.02 -17.61
CA PRO A 85 -2.37 4.46 -17.82
C PRO A 85 -2.42 4.90 -19.29
N ASP A 86 -1.92 4.08 -20.22
CA ASP A 86 -1.96 4.34 -21.65
C ASP A 86 -3.07 3.54 -22.38
N GLY A 87 -4.00 2.93 -21.60
CA GLY A 87 -5.14 2.16 -22.11
C GLY A 87 -4.83 0.70 -22.41
N GLU A 88 -3.63 0.22 -22.10
CA GLU A 88 -3.18 -1.15 -22.28
C GLU A 88 -3.95 -2.14 -21.40
N ALA A 89 -4.14 -3.36 -21.91
CA ALA A 89 -4.74 -4.43 -21.13
C ALA A 89 -3.78 -4.88 -20.00
N ALA A 90 -4.34 -5.16 -18.84
CA ALA A 90 -3.56 -5.67 -17.72
C ALA A 90 -3.14 -7.12 -17.95
N VAL A 91 -1.90 -7.45 -17.59
CA VAL A 91 -1.45 -8.83 -17.40
C VAL A 91 -1.60 -9.18 -15.92
N SER A 92 -2.09 -10.38 -15.61
CA SER A 92 -2.19 -10.83 -14.24
C SER A 92 -0.80 -10.91 -13.58
N ALA A 93 -0.63 -10.26 -12.43
CA ALA A 93 0.61 -10.32 -11.66
C ALA A 93 0.95 -11.75 -11.16
N LYS A 94 -0.01 -12.68 -11.18
CA LYS A 94 0.23 -14.11 -10.90
C LYS A 94 1.18 -14.78 -11.89
N THR A 95 1.36 -14.20 -13.07
CA THR A 95 2.31 -14.70 -14.07
C THR A 95 3.77 -14.37 -13.77
N LEU A 96 4.02 -13.47 -12.80
CA LEU A 96 5.36 -13.06 -12.42
C LEU A 96 6.02 -14.10 -11.51
N SER A 97 7.24 -14.50 -11.87
CA SER A 97 8.01 -15.48 -11.09
C SER A 97 9.51 -15.33 -11.33
N LEU A 98 10.29 -15.32 -10.27
CA LEU A 98 11.74 -15.48 -10.32
C LEU A 98 12.11 -16.87 -9.82
N SER A 99 12.83 -17.64 -10.63
CA SER A 99 13.36 -18.92 -10.20
C SER A 99 14.47 -18.78 -9.16
N ALA A 100 14.82 -19.86 -8.48
CA ALA A 100 15.95 -19.85 -7.55
C ALA A 100 17.25 -19.40 -8.25
N ASP A 101 17.49 -19.84 -9.49
CA ASP A 101 18.66 -19.43 -10.28
C ASP A 101 18.64 -17.93 -10.61
N ASP A 102 17.47 -17.36 -10.89
CA ASP A 102 17.33 -15.91 -11.09
C ASP A 102 17.69 -15.15 -9.81
N ILE A 103 17.20 -15.62 -8.68
CA ILE A 103 17.47 -15.02 -7.36
C ILE A 103 18.96 -15.03 -7.06
N GLU A 104 19.64 -16.16 -7.27
CA GLU A 104 21.10 -16.27 -7.03
C GLU A 104 21.90 -15.34 -7.97
N LYS A 105 21.49 -15.20 -9.24
CA LYS A 105 22.12 -14.24 -10.17
C LYS A 105 21.94 -12.79 -9.70
N ILE A 106 20.76 -12.43 -9.16
CA ILE A 106 20.50 -11.10 -8.62
C ILE A 106 21.35 -10.86 -7.37
N LYS A 107 21.43 -11.82 -6.44
CA LYS A 107 22.27 -11.72 -5.24
C LYS A 107 23.74 -11.44 -5.58
N ALA A 108 24.27 -12.10 -6.61
CA ALA A 108 25.65 -11.90 -7.06
C ALA A 108 25.92 -10.47 -7.56
N GLY A 109 24.90 -9.73 -7.95
CA GLY A 109 25.00 -8.35 -8.43
C GLY A 109 25.14 -7.28 -7.34
N HIS A 110 24.83 -7.59 -6.08
CA HIS A 110 24.87 -6.66 -4.93
C HIS A 110 24.12 -5.35 -5.17
N TYR A 111 22.92 -5.45 -5.74
CA TYR A 111 22.13 -4.31 -6.16
C TYR A 111 21.50 -3.53 -4.99
N LYS A 112 21.22 -2.25 -5.26
CA LYS A 112 20.62 -1.30 -4.32
C LYS A 112 19.28 -0.81 -4.86
N ALA A 113 18.26 -0.81 -4.03
CA ALA A 113 16.94 -0.29 -4.35
C ALA A 113 16.55 0.87 -3.43
N ALA A 114 15.68 1.74 -3.93
CA ALA A 114 14.97 2.72 -3.11
C ALA A 114 13.46 2.63 -3.35
N ILE A 115 12.68 2.99 -2.35
CA ILE A 115 11.22 3.04 -2.37
C ILE A 115 10.81 4.50 -2.15
N ALA A 116 10.08 5.09 -3.11
CA ALA A 116 9.65 6.48 -3.04
C ALA A 116 8.12 6.57 -3.08
N MET A 117 7.50 6.72 -1.90
CA MET A 117 6.07 6.77 -1.73
C MET A 117 5.51 8.17 -1.92
N HIS A 118 4.31 8.27 -2.50
CA HIS A 118 3.53 9.51 -2.53
C HIS A 118 2.97 9.86 -1.15
N TYR A 119 2.62 8.82 -0.38
CA TYR A 119 2.12 8.87 0.99
C TYR A 119 2.38 7.52 1.67
N ALA A 120 2.83 7.53 2.92
CA ALA A 120 3.18 6.32 3.67
C ALA A 120 2.46 6.22 5.04
N GLY A 121 1.38 6.96 5.24
CA GLY A 121 0.71 7.10 6.54
C GLY A 121 -0.46 6.14 6.80
N ASN A 122 -0.69 5.10 5.98
CA ASN A 122 -1.81 4.18 6.13
C ASN A 122 -1.41 2.70 6.02
N ASP A 123 -2.35 1.80 6.27
CA ASP A 123 -2.15 0.35 6.25
C ASP A 123 -1.77 -0.16 4.86
N TRP A 124 -2.38 0.40 3.79
CA TRP A 124 -2.08 0.05 2.41
C TRP A 124 -0.59 0.30 2.08
N SER A 125 -0.09 1.51 2.31
CA SER A 125 1.31 1.85 2.03
C SER A 125 2.29 1.03 2.87
N THR A 126 1.94 0.78 4.14
CA THR A 126 2.73 -0.06 5.03
C THR A 126 2.84 -1.49 4.50
N ALA A 127 1.75 -2.09 4.03
CA ALA A 127 1.74 -3.44 3.48
C ALA A 127 2.52 -3.52 2.15
N GLN A 128 2.39 -2.51 1.30
CA GLN A 128 3.13 -2.44 0.03
C GLN A 128 4.64 -2.35 0.25
N ILE A 129 5.07 -1.48 1.15
CA ILE A 129 6.48 -1.38 1.55
C ILE A 129 6.98 -2.71 2.13
N LYS A 130 6.19 -3.40 2.97
CA LYS A 130 6.56 -4.71 3.52
C LYS A 130 6.73 -5.77 2.44
N GLY A 131 5.82 -5.84 1.46
CA GLY A 131 5.91 -6.76 0.32
C GLY A 131 7.19 -6.53 -0.49
N LEU A 132 7.48 -5.27 -0.82
CA LEU A 132 8.73 -4.85 -1.49
C LEU A 132 9.98 -5.28 -0.70
N GLN A 133 10.04 -4.91 0.59
CA GLN A 133 11.19 -5.18 1.44
C GLN A 133 11.43 -6.68 1.62
N ALA A 134 10.36 -7.46 1.81
CA ALA A 134 10.46 -8.92 1.94
C ALA A 134 10.98 -9.58 0.65
N ALA A 135 10.48 -9.13 -0.51
CA ALA A 135 10.92 -9.64 -1.80
C ALA A 135 12.35 -9.21 -2.13
N PHE A 136 12.73 -7.95 -1.89
CA PHE A 136 14.11 -7.47 -2.04
C PHE A 136 15.08 -8.23 -1.13
N ALA A 137 14.71 -8.49 0.13
CA ALA A 137 15.54 -9.28 1.04
C ALA A 137 15.78 -10.71 0.52
N LYS A 138 14.75 -11.38 -0.05
CA LYS A 138 14.92 -12.70 -0.69
C LYS A 138 15.91 -12.65 -1.87
N MET A 139 15.93 -11.56 -2.60
CA MET A 139 16.83 -11.33 -3.74
C MET A 139 18.21 -10.78 -3.34
N GLY A 140 18.46 -10.51 -2.05
CA GLY A 140 19.70 -9.89 -1.58
C GLY A 140 19.91 -8.45 -2.06
N ILE A 141 18.83 -7.75 -2.40
CA ILE A 141 18.86 -6.34 -2.80
C ILE A 141 18.77 -5.46 -1.55
N GLU A 142 19.73 -4.54 -1.39
CA GLU A 142 19.77 -3.60 -0.28
C GLU A 142 18.77 -2.45 -0.51
N VAL A 143 17.83 -2.23 0.42
CA VAL A 143 16.94 -1.04 0.40
C VAL A 143 17.66 0.12 1.09
N ILE A 144 18.22 1.04 0.30
CA ILE A 144 19.05 2.17 0.78
C ILE A 144 18.25 3.41 1.19
N ALA A 145 16.99 3.49 0.81
CA ALA A 145 16.08 4.58 1.18
C ALA A 145 14.61 4.16 1.04
N THR A 146 13.79 4.63 1.96
CA THR A 146 12.33 4.67 1.83
C THR A 146 11.89 6.09 2.18
N THR A 147 11.17 6.76 1.26
CA THR A 147 10.72 8.15 1.44
C THR A 147 9.21 8.26 1.38
N ASP A 148 8.68 9.31 2.00
CA ASP A 148 7.27 9.69 2.02
C ASP A 148 7.13 11.13 1.59
N ALA A 149 6.53 11.37 0.44
CA ALA A 149 6.30 12.71 -0.09
C ALA A 149 5.13 13.44 0.60
N ASN A 150 4.30 12.71 1.36
CA ASN A 150 3.11 13.27 2.02
C ASN A 150 2.24 14.11 1.07
N PHE A 151 1.96 13.57 -0.12
CA PHE A 151 1.23 14.19 -1.23
C PHE A 151 1.81 15.54 -1.75
N LYS A 152 3.12 15.80 -1.50
CA LYS A 152 3.79 17.02 -1.97
C LYS A 152 4.76 16.70 -3.10
N SER A 153 4.45 17.18 -4.30
CA SER A 153 5.26 16.92 -5.51
C SER A 153 6.68 17.46 -5.39
N GLU A 154 6.84 18.67 -4.85
CA GLU A 154 8.16 19.29 -4.64
C GLU A 154 9.02 18.48 -3.67
N LYS A 155 8.38 17.87 -2.63
CA LYS A 155 9.10 16.98 -1.72
C LYS A 155 9.51 15.71 -2.44
N GLN A 156 8.63 15.11 -3.25
CA GLN A 156 8.98 13.90 -3.99
C GLN A 156 10.12 14.14 -4.99
N VAL A 157 10.15 15.28 -5.67
CA VAL A 157 11.25 15.67 -6.54
C VAL A 157 12.57 15.71 -5.76
N SER A 158 12.59 16.38 -4.61
CA SER A 158 13.75 16.45 -3.72
C SER A 158 14.17 15.07 -3.18
N ASP A 159 13.19 14.24 -2.84
CA ASP A 159 13.42 12.86 -2.36
C ASP A 159 14.11 12.02 -3.47
N ILE A 160 13.63 12.09 -4.72
CA ILE A 160 14.24 11.40 -5.88
C ILE A 160 15.67 11.89 -6.15
N GLU A 161 15.91 13.19 -6.08
CA GLU A 161 17.27 13.74 -6.25
C GLU A 161 18.21 13.25 -5.14
N THR A 162 17.74 13.20 -3.91
CA THR A 162 18.49 12.65 -2.77
C THR A 162 18.76 11.15 -2.95
N ILE A 163 17.78 10.38 -3.41
CA ILE A 163 17.94 8.96 -3.71
C ILE A 163 18.97 8.75 -4.80
N LEU A 164 18.95 9.54 -5.88
CA LEU A 164 19.90 9.44 -6.97
C LEU A 164 21.34 9.69 -6.53
N SER A 165 21.56 10.57 -5.55
CA SER A 165 22.91 10.82 -4.99
C SER A 165 23.53 9.58 -4.32
N LYS A 166 22.69 8.63 -3.87
CA LYS A 166 23.10 7.34 -3.27
C LYS A 166 23.34 6.24 -4.30
N LYS A 167 23.15 6.54 -5.60
CA LYS A 167 23.38 5.63 -6.73
C LYS A 167 22.60 4.30 -6.60
N PRO A 168 21.26 4.33 -6.56
CA PRO A 168 20.46 3.11 -6.61
C PRO A 168 20.52 2.47 -8.00
N ASP A 169 20.38 1.15 -8.06
CA ASP A 169 20.17 0.42 -9.32
C ASP A 169 18.67 0.41 -9.71
N VAL A 170 17.79 0.45 -8.70
CA VAL A 170 16.34 0.39 -8.85
C VAL A 170 15.68 1.46 -7.99
N ILE A 171 14.64 2.10 -8.52
CA ILE A 171 13.66 2.88 -7.75
C ILE A 171 12.28 2.31 -8.02
N VAL A 172 11.56 1.92 -6.96
CA VAL A 172 10.13 1.59 -7.02
C VAL A 172 9.37 2.78 -6.44
N SER A 173 8.43 3.33 -7.20
CA SER A 173 7.81 4.59 -6.81
C SER A 173 6.36 4.73 -7.28
N ILE A 174 5.58 5.50 -6.53
CA ILE A 174 4.28 6.01 -6.94
C ILE A 174 4.36 7.53 -7.06
N PRO A 175 4.23 8.11 -8.26
CA PRO A 175 4.27 9.55 -8.45
C PRO A 175 3.10 10.26 -7.76
N VAL A 176 3.37 11.35 -7.04
CA VAL A 176 2.34 12.22 -6.44
C VAL A 176 1.47 12.85 -7.54
N ASP A 177 2.12 13.32 -8.58
CA ASP A 177 1.49 13.97 -9.72
C ASP A 177 2.27 13.65 -11.00
N PRO A 178 1.59 13.24 -12.08
CA PRO A 178 2.25 12.75 -13.29
C PRO A 178 3.00 13.84 -14.08
N VAL A 179 2.69 15.11 -13.87
CA VAL A 179 3.28 16.26 -14.59
C VAL A 179 4.47 16.82 -13.82
N SER A 180 4.24 17.27 -12.59
CA SER A 180 5.23 18.00 -11.79
C SER A 180 6.41 17.15 -11.33
N THR A 181 6.25 15.83 -11.24
CA THR A 181 7.33 14.91 -10.87
C THR A 181 8.08 14.31 -12.07
N ALA A 182 7.58 14.50 -13.30
CA ALA A 182 8.08 13.82 -14.50
C ALA A 182 9.57 14.02 -14.74
N ASP A 183 10.09 15.24 -14.57
CA ASP A 183 11.49 15.53 -14.87
C ASP A 183 12.47 14.87 -13.89
N ALA A 184 12.09 14.67 -12.63
CA ALA A 184 12.89 13.92 -11.67
C ALA A 184 13.04 12.44 -12.08
N TYR A 185 11.95 11.82 -12.54
CA TYR A 185 12.01 10.43 -13.03
C TYR A 185 12.71 10.31 -14.38
N LYS A 186 12.59 11.29 -15.29
CA LYS A 186 13.42 11.33 -16.53
C LYS A 186 14.90 11.39 -16.22
N LYS A 187 15.32 12.19 -15.22
CA LYS A 187 16.71 12.23 -14.75
C LYS A 187 17.15 10.87 -14.21
N ALA A 188 16.30 10.18 -13.44
CA ALA A 188 16.58 8.85 -12.91
C ALA A 188 16.76 7.82 -14.04
N ALA A 189 15.85 7.80 -15.01
CA ALA A 189 15.95 6.92 -16.20
C ALA A 189 17.22 7.21 -17.01
N ALA A 190 17.55 8.49 -17.26
CA ALA A 190 18.74 8.90 -17.97
C ALA A 190 20.05 8.51 -17.24
N ALA A 191 20.01 8.39 -15.90
CA ALA A 191 21.10 7.87 -15.09
C ALA A 191 21.23 6.33 -15.13
N GLY A 192 20.37 5.63 -15.86
CA GLY A 192 20.38 4.16 -16.00
C GLY A 192 19.64 3.40 -14.89
N VAL A 193 18.99 4.12 -13.95
CA VAL A 193 18.23 3.52 -12.86
C VAL A 193 16.99 2.81 -13.41
N LYS A 194 16.74 1.58 -12.96
CA LYS A 194 15.53 0.82 -13.32
C LYS A 194 14.35 1.34 -12.53
N LEU A 195 13.34 1.88 -13.21
CA LEU A 195 12.13 2.41 -12.60
C LEU A 195 10.99 1.40 -12.70
N VAL A 196 10.37 1.07 -11.58
CA VAL A 196 9.10 0.34 -11.51
C VAL A 196 8.08 1.25 -10.85
N PHE A 197 6.93 1.43 -11.48
CA PHE A 197 5.90 2.31 -10.94
C PHE A 197 4.78 1.54 -10.26
N MET A 198 4.28 2.10 -9.17
CA MET A 198 3.06 1.70 -8.48
C MET A 198 1.91 2.55 -9.00
N ASP A 199 0.80 1.95 -9.37
CA ASP A 199 -0.47 2.60 -9.72
C ASP A 199 -0.37 3.65 -10.83
N ASN A 200 0.38 4.72 -10.63
CA ASN A 200 0.55 5.84 -11.56
C ASN A 200 1.96 5.87 -12.17
N LYS A 201 2.08 6.49 -13.34
CA LYS A 201 3.37 6.78 -13.98
C LYS A 201 3.52 8.28 -14.29
N PRO A 202 4.76 8.80 -14.37
CA PRO A 202 5.01 10.16 -14.84
C PRO A 202 4.69 10.30 -16.33
N ASN A 203 4.25 11.51 -16.72
CA ASN A 203 3.98 11.82 -18.12
C ASN A 203 5.27 11.85 -18.96
N GLY A 204 5.15 11.36 -20.20
CA GLY A 204 6.22 11.41 -21.20
C GLY A 204 7.30 10.34 -21.02
N LEU A 205 7.17 9.39 -20.08
CA LEU A 205 8.02 8.21 -19.99
C LEU A 205 7.37 7.02 -20.72
N GLN A 206 8.20 6.17 -21.31
CA GLN A 206 7.78 5.02 -22.13
C GLN A 206 8.22 3.70 -21.48
N ALA A 207 7.28 2.73 -21.40
CA ALA A 207 7.57 1.38 -20.92
C ALA A 207 8.63 0.69 -21.79
N GLY A 208 9.51 -0.08 -21.17
CA GLY A 208 10.59 -0.81 -21.83
C GLY A 208 11.77 0.07 -22.26
N LYS A 209 11.63 1.39 -22.20
CA LYS A 209 12.70 2.35 -22.48
C LYS A 209 13.10 3.14 -21.23
N ASP A 210 12.16 3.89 -20.67
CA ASP A 210 12.40 4.80 -19.55
C ASP A 210 12.01 4.17 -18.21
N TYR A 211 11.09 3.21 -18.21
CA TYR A 211 10.70 2.42 -17.05
C TYR A 211 10.36 0.97 -17.44
N VAL A 212 10.32 0.10 -16.44
CA VAL A 212 10.11 -1.34 -16.60
C VAL A 212 8.63 -1.66 -16.83
N SER A 213 7.80 -1.31 -15.85
CA SER A 213 6.37 -1.60 -15.84
C SER A 213 5.65 -0.75 -14.81
N VAL A 214 4.33 -0.72 -14.87
CA VAL A 214 3.44 -0.28 -13.80
C VAL A 214 2.77 -1.51 -13.18
N VAL A 215 2.73 -1.58 -11.85
CA VAL A 215 1.93 -2.57 -11.11
C VAL A 215 0.80 -1.87 -10.39
N SER A 216 -0.40 -2.43 -10.45
CA SER A 216 -1.57 -1.88 -9.77
C SER A 216 -2.50 -2.98 -9.27
N ALA A 217 -3.59 -2.60 -8.61
CA ALA A 217 -4.73 -3.46 -8.41
C ALA A 217 -5.71 -3.35 -9.57
N ASP A 218 -6.68 -4.26 -9.64
CA ASP A 218 -7.86 -4.08 -10.48
C ASP A 218 -8.79 -3.02 -9.86
N ASN A 219 -8.39 -1.76 -9.99
CA ASN A 219 -9.13 -0.62 -9.41
C ASN A 219 -10.52 -0.47 -10.01
N TYR A 220 -10.68 -0.78 -11.29
CA TYR A 220 -12.01 -0.81 -11.93
C TYR A 220 -12.87 -1.93 -11.32
N GLY A 221 -12.33 -3.14 -11.20
CA GLY A 221 -12.99 -4.27 -10.56
C GLY A 221 -13.37 -3.98 -9.11
N ASN A 222 -12.50 -3.33 -8.35
CA ASN A 222 -12.78 -2.91 -6.96
C ASN A 222 -13.96 -1.92 -6.89
N GLY A 223 -14.06 -0.98 -7.83
CA GLY A 223 -15.21 -0.09 -7.96
C GLY A 223 -16.51 -0.84 -8.27
N VAL A 224 -16.46 -1.84 -9.17
CA VAL A 224 -17.59 -2.74 -9.47
C VAL A 224 -18.03 -3.51 -8.23
N GLU A 225 -17.09 -4.09 -7.47
CA GLU A 225 -17.42 -4.85 -6.25
C GLU A 225 -18.05 -3.95 -5.19
N SER A 226 -17.52 -2.74 -4.97
CA SER A 226 -18.13 -1.79 -4.03
C SER A 226 -19.53 -1.37 -4.43
N ALA A 227 -19.81 -1.22 -5.73
CA ALA A 227 -21.16 -0.91 -6.23
C ALA A 227 -22.14 -2.09 -6.01
N ASN A 228 -21.71 -3.32 -6.26
CA ASN A 228 -22.52 -4.52 -6.02
C ASN A 228 -22.84 -4.68 -4.52
N ILE A 229 -21.87 -4.44 -3.64
CA ILE A 229 -22.06 -4.48 -2.18
C ILE A 229 -23.02 -3.38 -1.73
N MET A 230 -22.86 -2.14 -2.21
CA MET A 230 -23.76 -1.04 -1.94
C MET A 230 -25.19 -1.37 -2.32
N ALA A 231 -25.39 -1.82 -3.55
CA ALA A 231 -26.72 -2.13 -4.07
C ALA A 231 -27.43 -3.20 -3.22
N LYS A 232 -26.74 -4.30 -2.92
CA LYS A 232 -27.26 -5.37 -2.07
C LYS A 232 -27.61 -4.85 -0.67
N ALA A 233 -26.76 -4.03 -0.07
CA ALA A 233 -26.93 -3.55 1.30
C ALA A 233 -28.11 -2.58 1.46
N ILE A 234 -28.43 -1.77 0.43
CA ILE A 234 -29.59 -0.83 0.47
C ILE A 234 -30.87 -1.40 -0.15
N GLY A 235 -30.89 -2.69 -0.55
CA GLY A 235 -32.05 -3.33 -1.16
C GLY A 235 -32.33 -2.86 -2.60
N GLU A 236 -31.28 -2.61 -3.37
CA GLU A 236 -31.25 -2.27 -4.80
C GLU A 236 -32.12 -1.05 -5.19
N SER A 237 -32.43 -0.17 -4.23
CA SER A 237 -33.22 1.02 -4.48
C SER A 237 -32.96 2.14 -3.47
N GLY A 238 -32.96 3.38 -3.96
CA GLY A 238 -32.84 4.57 -3.12
C GLY A 238 -31.80 5.56 -3.65
N GLU A 239 -31.58 6.59 -2.86
CA GLU A 239 -30.65 7.66 -3.19
C GLU A 239 -29.29 7.45 -2.52
N ILE A 240 -28.22 7.61 -3.26
CA ILE A 240 -26.85 7.48 -2.77
C ILE A 240 -26.01 8.72 -3.15
N GLY A 241 -24.97 8.95 -2.37
CA GLY A 241 -23.92 9.93 -2.66
C GLY A 241 -22.59 9.26 -2.99
N MET A 242 -21.65 10.07 -3.45
CA MET A 242 -20.27 9.62 -3.74
C MET A 242 -19.27 10.65 -3.24
N ILE A 243 -18.20 10.19 -2.59
CA ILE A 243 -17.01 10.98 -2.32
C ILE A 243 -15.90 10.48 -3.24
N TYR A 244 -15.39 11.35 -4.10
CA TYR A 244 -14.38 11.05 -5.11
C TYR A 244 -13.10 11.85 -4.89
N HIS A 245 -11.99 11.38 -5.45
CA HIS A 245 -10.71 12.10 -5.43
C HIS A 245 -10.69 13.17 -6.53
N ASP A 246 -10.64 14.43 -6.14
CA ASP A 246 -10.60 15.59 -7.04
C ASP A 246 -9.13 15.94 -7.37
N ALA A 247 -8.46 15.00 -8.02
CA ALA A 247 -7.10 15.13 -8.51
C ALA A 247 -6.92 14.29 -9.78
N ASP A 248 -5.93 14.64 -10.59
CA ASP A 248 -5.53 13.85 -11.76
C ASP A 248 -4.74 12.62 -11.29
N PHE A 249 -5.47 11.67 -10.70
CA PHE A 249 -4.92 10.42 -10.16
C PHE A 249 -5.65 9.22 -10.77
N PHE A 250 -4.97 8.56 -11.69
CA PHE A 250 -5.52 7.56 -12.60
C PHE A 250 -6.33 6.45 -11.90
N VAL A 251 -5.78 5.85 -10.84
CA VAL A 251 -6.43 4.69 -10.19
C VAL A 251 -7.70 5.05 -9.43
N THR A 252 -7.75 6.20 -8.76
CA THR A 252 -8.95 6.63 -8.03
C THR A 252 -10.08 6.99 -8.98
N LYS A 253 -9.73 7.50 -10.18
CA LYS A 253 -10.71 7.74 -11.24
C LYS A 253 -11.33 6.43 -11.72
N GLN A 254 -10.57 5.37 -11.93
CA GLN A 254 -11.11 4.06 -12.32
C GLN A 254 -12.12 3.51 -11.29
N ARG A 255 -11.86 3.70 -9.99
CA ARG A 255 -12.76 3.26 -8.90
C ARG A 255 -14.12 3.95 -8.99
N THR A 256 -14.12 5.28 -9.12
CA THR A 256 -15.35 6.08 -9.19
C THR A 256 -16.12 5.87 -10.48
N ASP A 257 -15.43 5.82 -11.63
CA ASP A 257 -16.05 5.57 -12.94
C ASP A 257 -16.74 4.20 -12.96
N ALA A 258 -16.07 3.16 -12.41
CA ALA A 258 -16.60 1.81 -12.34
C ALA A 258 -17.81 1.71 -11.40
N PHE A 259 -17.73 2.34 -10.22
CA PHE A 259 -18.85 2.40 -9.27
C PHE A 259 -20.08 3.05 -9.93
N GLU A 260 -19.91 4.25 -10.48
CA GLU A 260 -21.01 5.00 -11.11
C GLU A 260 -21.62 4.23 -12.28
N LYS A 261 -20.79 3.69 -13.16
CA LYS A 261 -21.25 2.90 -14.31
C LYS A 261 -22.01 1.66 -13.87
N THR A 262 -21.51 0.94 -12.88
CA THR A 262 -22.16 -0.28 -12.36
C THR A 262 -23.52 0.03 -11.75
N ILE A 263 -23.62 1.08 -10.91
CA ILE A 263 -24.88 1.54 -10.35
C ILE A 263 -25.87 1.88 -11.48
N LYS A 264 -25.45 2.70 -12.45
CA LYS A 264 -26.31 3.15 -13.55
C LYS A 264 -26.82 2.01 -14.43
N GLU A 265 -25.97 1.04 -14.76
CA GLU A 265 -26.29 -0.02 -15.72
C GLU A 265 -26.99 -1.21 -15.08
N LYS A 266 -26.60 -1.62 -13.85
CA LYS A 266 -27.14 -2.82 -13.20
C LYS A 266 -28.26 -2.53 -12.21
N TYR A 267 -28.31 -1.35 -11.61
CA TYR A 267 -29.22 -1.03 -10.51
C TYR A 267 -30.05 0.23 -10.79
N PRO A 268 -30.95 0.24 -11.78
CA PRO A 268 -31.62 1.44 -12.28
C PRO A 268 -32.52 2.15 -11.24
N ASN A 269 -32.91 1.45 -10.16
CA ASN A 269 -33.67 2.03 -9.05
C ASN A 269 -32.80 2.74 -8.01
N ILE A 270 -31.47 2.66 -8.12
CA ILE A 270 -30.53 3.42 -7.30
C ILE A 270 -30.19 4.72 -8.03
N LYS A 271 -30.31 5.85 -7.35
CA LYS A 271 -29.99 7.18 -7.88
C LYS A 271 -28.74 7.73 -7.22
N LEU A 272 -27.66 7.91 -7.96
CA LEU A 272 -26.53 8.70 -7.52
C LEU A 272 -26.90 10.18 -7.70
N ILE A 273 -27.25 10.87 -6.60
CA ILE A 273 -27.87 12.21 -6.64
C ILE A 273 -26.87 13.34 -6.40
N ASP A 274 -25.75 13.06 -5.77
CA ASP A 274 -24.72 14.10 -5.52
C ASP A 274 -23.33 13.48 -5.34
N LYS A 275 -22.30 14.32 -5.58
CA LYS A 275 -20.89 13.93 -5.46
C LYS A 275 -20.11 15.05 -4.75
N GLY A 276 -19.18 14.66 -3.89
CA GLY A 276 -18.24 15.57 -3.23
C GLY A 276 -16.79 15.21 -3.52
N GLY A 277 -15.99 16.18 -3.93
CA GLY A 277 -14.56 15.99 -4.18
C GLY A 277 -13.73 16.18 -2.91
N ILE A 278 -12.69 15.37 -2.77
CA ILE A 278 -11.65 15.49 -1.75
C ILE A 278 -10.29 15.63 -2.42
N THR A 279 -9.38 16.37 -1.81
CA THR A 279 -7.99 16.52 -2.30
C THR A 279 -6.97 15.81 -1.42
N GLY A 280 -7.41 15.30 -0.28
CA GLY A 280 -6.56 14.56 0.66
C GLY A 280 -7.37 13.64 1.59
N PRO A 281 -6.67 12.76 2.32
CA PRO A 281 -7.32 11.73 3.14
C PRO A 281 -8.19 12.30 4.28
N ASN A 282 -7.88 13.50 4.78
CA ASN A 282 -8.56 14.11 5.92
C ASN A 282 -9.82 14.93 5.55
N ASP A 283 -10.16 15.02 4.25
CA ASP A 283 -11.31 15.80 3.80
C ASP A 283 -12.65 15.06 3.93
N GLY A 284 -12.61 13.74 4.19
CA GLY A 284 -13.77 12.84 4.16
C GLY A 284 -14.90 13.27 5.08
N GLU A 285 -14.61 13.62 6.33
CA GLU A 285 -15.60 14.05 7.32
C GLU A 285 -16.34 15.33 6.88
N LYS A 286 -15.59 16.32 6.44
CA LYS A 286 -16.16 17.61 5.99
C LYS A 286 -17.09 17.41 4.80
N VAL A 287 -16.66 16.64 3.79
CA VAL A 287 -17.42 16.43 2.56
C VAL A 287 -18.65 15.56 2.85
N ALA A 288 -18.51 14.51 3.66
CA ALA A 288 -19.64 13.68 4.08
C ALA A 288 -20.68 14.49 4.86
N SER A 289 -20.26 15.34 5.81
CA SER A 289 -21.17 16.21 6.58
C SER A 289 -21.96 17.13 5.66
N ALA A 290 -21.33 17.71 4.62
CA ALA A 290 -22.01 18.56 3.65
C ALA A 290 -23.05 17.78 2.82
N LEU A 291 -22.70 16.58 2.34
CA LEU A 291 -23.60 15.72 1.59
C LEU A 291 -24.80 15.28 2.44
N LEU A 292 -24.59 14.86 3.69
CA LEU A 292 -25.64 14.42 4.60
C LEU A 292 -26.59 15.58 5.01
N THR A 293 -26.03 16.78 5.19
CA THR A 293 -26.84 17.99 5.45
C THR A 293 -27.72 18.34 4.27
N LYS A 294 -27.17 18.30 3.04
CA LYS A 294 -27.89 18.62 1.81
C LYS A 294 -28.93 17.55 1.44
N HIS A 295 -28.63 16.29 1.74
CA HIS A 295 -29.43 15.12 1.38
C HIS A 295 -29.68 14.23 2.61
N PRO A 296 -30.59 14.61 3.51
CA PRO A 296 -30.79 13.88 4.78
C PRO A 296 -31.34 12.48 4.60
N ASN A 297 -31.87 12.13 3.43
CA ASN A 297 -32.48 10.83 3.14
C ASN A 297 -31.57 9.89 2.37
N LEU A 298 -30.25 10.20 2.21
CA LEU A 298 -29.32 9.28 1.56
C LEU A 298 -29.35 7.91 2.25
N LYS A 299 -29.49 6.86 1.47
CA LYS A 299 -29.38 5.47 1.95
C LYS A 299 -27.94 4.97 1.96
N GLY A 300 -27.11 5.47 1.06
CA GLY A 300 -25.73 5.03 0.93
C GLY A 300 -24.75 6.11 0.53
N LEU A 301 -23.49 5.89 0.85
CA LEU A 301 -22.38 6.75 0.50
C LEU A 301 -21.17 5.90 0.06
N PHE A 302 -20.77 6.00 -1.21
CA PHE A 302 -19.50 5.43 -1.65
C PHE A 302 -18.38 6.42 -1.36
N VAL A 303 -17.26 5.92 -0.83
CA VAL A 303 -16.06 6.71 -0.55
C VAL A 303 -14.85 6.05 -1.21
N VAL A 304 -14.06 6.81 -1.91
CA VAL A 304 -13.07 6.36 -2.89
C VAL A 304 -11.88 5.57 -2.32
N TRP A 305 -11.57 5.67 -0.99
CA TRP A 305 -10.68 4.79 -0.22
C TRP A 305 -10.98 4.86 1.29
N ASP A 306 -10.31 4.01 2.08
CA ASP A 306 -10.58 3.74 3.50
C ASP A 306 -10.44 4.96 4.43
N VAL A 307 -9.33 5.72 4.34
CA VAL A 307 -9.10 6.84 5.28
C VAL A 307 -10.18 7.91 5.22
N PRO A 308 -10.60 8.46 4.06
CA PRO A 308 -11.75 9.36 4.00
C PRO A 308 -13.08 8.66 4.35
N ALA A 309 -13.19 7.32 4.20
CA ALA A 309 -14.37 6.60 4.65
C ALA A 309 -14.49 6.56 6.18
N GLU A 310 -13.38 6.54 6.92
CA GLU A 310 -13.38 6.72 8.37
C GLU A 310 -13.95 8.10 8.76
N GLY A 311 -13.56 9.15 8.02
CA GLY A 311 -14.13 10.50 8.18
C GLY A 311 -15.62 10.54 7.87
N ALA A 312 -16.06 9.87 6.79
CA ALA A 312 -17.47 9.77 6.45
C ALA A 312 -18.29 9.02 7.52
N LEU A 313 -17.70 7.97 8.10
CA LEU A 313 -18.28 7.23 9.22
C LEU A 313 -18.45 8.13 10.47
N ALA A 314 -17.45 8.96 10.79
CA ALA A 314 -17.53 9.94 11.87
C ALA A 314 -18.65 10.98 11.62
N ALA A 315 -18.73 11.53 10.40
CA ALA A 315 -19.77 12.46 10.00
C ALA A 315 -21.19 11.85 10.14
N ALA A 316 -21.35 10.60 9.68
CA ALA A 316 -22.63 9.90 9.78
C ALA A 316 -23.06 9.68 11.25
N ARG A 317 -22.15 9.26 12.11
CA ARG A 317 -22.39 9.13 13.56
C ARG A 317 -22.77 10.46 14.21
N SER A 318 -22.06 11.53 13.89
CA SER A 318 -22.32 12.88 14.39
C SER A 318 -23.67 13.42 13.94
N ALA A 319 -24.13 13.05 12.73
CA ALA A 319 -25.45 13.37 12.21
C ALA A 319 -26.58 12.44 12.71
N GLY A 320 -26.27 11.45 13.55
CA GLY A 320 -27.26 10.47 14.02
C GLY A 320 -27.72 9.47 12.94
N ARG A 321 -27.02 9.39 11.79
CA ARG A 321 -27.36 8.57 10.63
C ARG A 321 -26.76 7.17 10.73
N ASN A 322 -27.11 6.44 11.79
CA ASN A 322 -26.65 5.05 12.01
C ASN A 322 -27.24 4.04 11.00
N ASP A 323 -28.20 4.48 10.19
CA ASP A 323 -28.85 3.72 9.11
C ASP A 323 -28.09 3.82 7.77
N LEU A 324 -27.13 4.74 7.64
CA LEU A 324 -26.40 4.97 6.41
C LEU A 324 -25.53 3.75 6.05
N VAL A 325 -25.63 3.29 4.81
CA VAL A 325 -24.72 2.28 4.27
C VAL A 325 -23.50 2.98 3.65
N ILE A 326 -22.31 2.59 4.08
CA ILE A 326 -21.05 3.07 3.48
C ILE A 326 -20.36 1.90 2.77
N THR A 327 -19.85 2.14 1.56
CA THR A 327 -18.90 1.24 0.90
C THR A 327 -17.66 2.02 0.45
N THR A 328 -16.53 1.33 0.40
CA THR A 328 -15.26 1.99 0.10
C THR A 328 -14.32 1.07 -0.68
N ILE A 329 -13.07 1.47 -0.81
CA ILE A 329 -11.94 0.70 -1.34
C ILE A 329 -10.88 0.66 -0.24
N ASP A 330 -10.02 -0.33 -0.26
CA ASP A 330 -8.94 -0.59 0.69
C ASP A 330 -9.42 -1.06 2.08
N LEU A 331 -8.65 -2.01 2.63
CA LEU A 331 -8.99 -2.69 3.88
C LEU A 331 -8.12 -2.17 5.05
N GLY A 332 -8.28 -0.89 5.43
CA GLY A 332 -7.62 -0.34 6.61
C GLY A 332 -8.18 -0.93 7.91
N THR A 333 -7.38 -0.90 8.97
CA THR A 333 -7.71 -1.49 10.29
C THR A 333 -9.05 -1.02 10.84
N ASN A 334 -9.34 0.30 10.80
CA ASN A 334 -10.57 0.87 11.35
C ASN A 334 -11.80 0.50 10.51
N VAL A 335 -11.65 0.48 9.18
CA VAL A 335 -12.69 0.03 8.24
C VAL A 335 -13.00 -1.45 8.46
N ALA A 336 -11.98 -2.28 8.58
CA ALA A 336 -12.13 -3.70 8.87
C ALA A 336 -12.85 -3.96 10.21
N LEU A 337 -12.53 -3.17 11.23
CA LEU A 337 -13.19 -3.25 12.54
C LEU A 337 -14.67 -2.89 12.45
N ASP A 338 -15.03 -1.82 11.71
CA ASP A 338 -16.43 -1.44 11.51
C ASP A 338 -17.21 -2.53 10.73
N ILE A 339 -16.63 -3.08 9.65
CA ILE A 339 -17.20 -4.20 8.89
C ILE A 339 -17.41 -5.43 9.80
N ALA A 340 -16.37 -5.84 10.53
CA ALA A 340 -16.40 -7.00 11.41
C ALA A 340 -17.49 -6.87 12.49
N SER A 341 -17.66 -5.66 13.03
CA SER A 341 -18.68 -5.35 14.04
C SER A 341 -20.11 -5.26 13.46
N GLY A 342 -20.29 -5.35 12.14
CA GLY A 342 -21.59 -5.14 11.49
C GLY A 342 -22.02 -3.68 11.44
N GLY A 343 -21.06 -2.74 11.48
CA GLY A 343 -21.26 -1.31 11.48
C GLY A 343 -21.87 -0.74 10.19
N MET A 344 -21.66 0.55 9.93
CA MET A 344 -22.22 1.23 8.75
C MET A 344 -21.45 0.92 7.47
N ILE A 345 -20.15 0.59 7.54
CA ILE A 345 -19.38 0.13 6.38
C ILE A 345 -19.75 -1.33 6.13
N LYS A 346 -20.45 -1.57 5.01
CA LYS A 346 -20.97 -2.91 4.68
C LYS A 346 -20.00 -3.76 3.86
N GLY A 347 -18.98 -3.12 3.31
CA GLY A 347 -17.93 -3.81 2.59
C GLY A 347 -17.20 -2.89 1.62
N LEU A 348 -16.28 -3.48 0.87
CA LEU A 348 -15.37 -2.77 0.00
C LEU A 348 -14.80 -3.67 -1.10
N GLY A 349 -14.17 -3.07 -2.10
CA GLY A 349 -13.21 -3.73 -2.97
C GLY A 349 -11.79 -3.56 -2.40
N ALA A 350 -11.14 -4.65 -2.02
CA ALA A 350 -9.80 -4.58 -1.48
C ALA A 350 -8.72 -4.64 -2.58
N GLN A 351 -7.71 -3.78 -2.47
CA GLN A 351 -6.43 -3.99 -3.11
C GLN A 351 -5.65 -5.08 -2.37
N LEU A 352 -4.57 -5.55 -2.98
CA LEU A 352 -3.67 -6.56 -2.43
C LEU A 352 -2.24 -5.97 -2.31
N PRO A 353 -2.04 -4.98 -1.42
CA PRO A 353 -0.82 -4.17 -1.40
C PRO A 353 0.45 -4.97 -1.13
N TYR A 354 0.39 -6.02 -0.31
CA TYR A 354 1.55 -6.88 -0.08
C TYR A 354 1.98 -7.61 -1.36
N ASP A 355 1.01 -8.16 -2.11
CA ASP A 355 1.26 -8.83 -3.39
C ASP A 355 1.67 -7.86 -4.49
N GLN A 356 1.10 -6.63 -4.50
CA GLN A 356 1.55 -5.56 -5.42
C GLN A 356 3.03 -5.25 -5.18
N GLY A 357 3.44 -5.00 -3.93
CA GLY A 357 4.84 -4.76 -3.59
C GLY A 357 5.78 -5.92 -3.95
N THR A 358 5.32 -7.17 -3.77
CA THR A 358 6.06 -8.35 -4.20
C THR A 358 6.21 -8.39 -5.73
N ALA A 359 5.14 -8.10 -6.49
CA ALA A 359 5.17 -8.05 -7.95
C ALA A 359 6.12 -6.97 -8.49
N GLU A 360 6.12 -5.79 -7.88
CA GLU A 360 7.04 -4.69 -8.19
C GLU A 360 8.50 -5.08 -8.00
N ALA A 361 8.80 -5.76 -6.88
CA ALA A 361 10.14 -6.26 -6.63
C ALA A 361 10.57 -7.35 -7.63
N ILE A 362 9.66 -8.25 -8.04
CA ILE A 362 9.93 -9.24 -9.08
C ILE A 362 10.25 -8.56 -10.41
N LEU A 363 9.50 -7.52 -10.78
CA LEU A 363 9.75 -6.74 -12.00
C LEU A 363 11.08 -5.98 -11.95
N ALA A 364 11.45 -5.47 -10.77
CA ALA A 364 12.79 -4.93 -10.56
C ALA A 364 13.87 -5.99 -10.81
N GLY A 365 13.67 -7.21 -10.30
CA GLY A 365 14.55 -8.36 -10.59
C GLY A 365 14.60 -8.71 -12.08
N TYR A 366 13.47 -8.67 -12.79
CA TYR A 366 13.44 -8.86 -14.25
C TYR A 366 14.31 -7.85 -14.97
N ALA A 367 14.19 -6.58 -14.59
CA ALA A 367 14.97 -5.49 -15.19
C ALA A 367 16.47 -5.65 -14.95
N LEU A 368 16.88 -6.09 -13.76
CA LEU A 368 18.28 -6.36 -13.42
C LEU A 368 18.86 -7.53 -14.20
N LEU A 369 18.03 -8.50 -14.57
CA LEU A 369 18.40 -9.66 -15.38
C LEU A 369 18.19 -9.43 -16.90
N GLY A 370 17.68 -8.26 -17.32
CA GLY A 370 17.39 -7.99 -18.75
C GLY A 370 16.22 -8.79 -19.31
N LYS A 371 15.29 -9.28 -18.46
CA LYS A 371 14.10 -10.01 -18.90
C LYS A 371 13.05 -9.04 -19.46
N GLN A 372 12.31 -9.50 -20.45
CA GLN A 372 11.20 -8.74 -21.03
C GLN A 372 10.00 -8.71 -20.09
N THR A 373 9.26 -7.60 -20.10
CA THR A 373 8.06 -7.38 -19.29
C THR A 373 6.93 -6.80 -20.13
N SER A 374 5.68 -6.96 -19.68
CA SER A 374 4.57 -6.14 -20.15
C SER A 374 4.63 -4.77 -19.48
N SER A 375 3.97 -3.78 -20.09
CA SER A 375 3.93 -2.40 -19.57
C SER A 375 3.07 -2.23 -18.34
N TYR A 376 2.09 -3.14 -18.11
CA TYR A 376 1.13 -3.05 -17.02
C TYR A 376 0.75 -4.42 -16.46
N TYR A 377 0.88 -4.58 -15.15
CA TYR A 377 0.42 -5.75 -14.40
C TYR A 377 -0.56 -5.34 -13.32
N ALA A 378 -1.52 -6.22 -13.02
CA ALA A 378 -2.43 -5.98 -11.92
C ALA A 378 -2.73 -7.24 -11.10
N VAL A 379 -3.02 -7.05 -9.82
CA VAL A 379 -3.61 -8.07 -8.94
C VAL A 379 -5.15 -7.99 -9.03
N PRO A 380 -5.89 -9.12 -8.86
CA PRO A 380 -7.33 -9.12 -9.00
C PRO A 380 -8.04 -8.32 -7.89
N ALA A 381 -9.25 -7.86 -8.19
CA ALA A 381 -10.14 -7.27 -7.20
C ALA A 381 -10.63 -8.31 -6.19
N LEU A 382 -10.68 -7.94 -4.90
CA LEU A 382 -11.17 -8.79 -3.81
C LEU A 382 -12.37 -8.12 -3.12
N PRO A 383 -13.61 -8.66 -3.28
CA PRO A 383 -14.75 -8.17 -2.50
C PRO A 383 -14.62 -8.59 -1.05
N VAL A 384 -14.82 -7.64 -0.14
CA VAL A 384 -14.75 -7.84 1.30
C VAL A 384 -16.06 -7.39 1.95
N THR A 385 -16.64 -8.28 2.75
CA THR A 385 -17.80 -8.02 3.59
C THR A 385 -17.58 -8.65 4.96
N LYS A 386 -18.55 -8.55 5.88
CA LYS A 386 -18.44 -9.17 7.21
C LYS A 386 -18.20 -10.69 7.12
N GLU A 387 -18.81 -11.34 6.15
CA GLU A 387 -18.79 -12.80 6.01
C GLU A 387 -17.40 -13.36 5.73
N ASN A 388 -16.53 -12.58 5.06
CA ASN A 388 -15.18 -13.04 4.70
C ASN A 388 -14.05 -12.16 5.27
N ILE A 389 -14.33 -11.29 6.22
CA ILE A 389 -13.40 -10.26 6.72
C ILE A 389 -12.06 -10.83 7.21
N LEU A 390 -12.05 -11.97 7.92
CA LEU A 390 -10.83 -12.56 8.45
C LEU A 390 -9.97 -13.20 7.36
N ASP A 391 -10.58 -13.91 6.42
CA ASP A 391 -9.88 -14.51 5.28
C ASP A 391 -9.38 -13.44 4.32
N ALA A 392 -10.19 -12.40 4.10
CA ALA A 392 -9.79 -11.24 3.30
C ALA A 392 -8.60 -10.51 3.93
N TRP A 393 -8.62 -10.28 5.24
CA TRP A 393 -7.47 -9.68 5.93
C TRP A 393 -6.20 -10.48 5.71
N LYS A 394 -6.27 -11.81 5.91
CA LYS A 394 -5.12 -12.69 5.68
C LYS A 394 -4.63 -12.65 4.23
N THR A 395 -5.54 -12.57 3.29
CA THR A 395 -5.21 -12.45 1.85
C THR A 395 -4.52 -11.12 1.55
N VAL A 396 -5.03 -10.00 2.09
CA VAL A 396 -4.51 -8.64 1.84
C VAL A 396 -3.15 -8.41 2.47
N TYR A 397 -2.94 -8.92 3.70
CA TYR A 397 -1.76 -8.59 4.51
C TYR A 397 -0.78 -9.76 4.74
N GLY A 398 -1.12 -10.97 4.29
CA GLY A 398 -0.30 -12.16 4.49
C GLY A 398 -0.18 -12.61 5.96
N SER A 399 -1.05 -12.11 6.85
CA SER A 399 -1.04 -12.41 8.29
C SER A 399 -2.45 -12.43 8.85
N ASP A 400 -2.62 -13.07 10.01
CA ASP A 400 -3.92 -13.10 10.68
C ASP A 400 -4.33 -11.69 11.12
N ALA A 401 -5.65 -11.44 11.15
CA ALA A 401 -6.20 -10.16 11.58
C ALA A 401 -5.84 -9.85 13.04
N PRO A 402 -5.68 -8.57 13.43
CA PRO A 402 -5.56 -8.16 14.83
C PRO A 402 -6.69 -8.71 15.70
N SER A 403 -6.40 -8.98 16.97
CA SER A 403 -7.38 -9.56 17.91
C SER A 403 -8.66 -8.72 18.02
N SER A 404 -8.56 -7.40 17.90
CA SER A 404 -9.73 -6.50 17.88
C SER A 404 -10.71 -6.81 16.75
N ILE A 405 -10.20 -7.09 15.54
CA ILE A 405 -11.03 -7.47 14.38
C ILE A 405 -11.56 -8.89 14.55
N GLN A 406 -10.71 -9.84 15.02
CA GLN A 406 -11.15 -11.21 15.28
C GLN A 406 -12.28 -11.27 16.30
N ASP A 407 -12.19 -10.49 17.38
CA ASP A 407 -13.21 -10.46 18.45
C ASP A 407 -14.48 -9.74 18.00
N ALA A 408 -14.37 -8.74 17.14
CA ALA A 408 -15.53 -8.08 16.53
C ALA A 408 -16.30 -9.00 15.58
N ALA A 409 -15.59 -9.82 14.80
CA ALA A 409 -16.19 -10.76 13.84
C ALA A 409 -16.98 -11.91 14.50
N LYS A 410 -16.71 -12.21 15.79
CA LYS A 410 -17.44 -13.24 16.56
C LYS A 410 -18.81 -12.77 17.07
N LYS A 411 -19.07 -11.48 17.06
CA LYS A 411 -20.35 -10.86 17.50
C LYS A 411 -21.32 -10.71 16.34
#